data_694c35b08311ae740414c9c169a436aa
#
_entry.id   694c35b08311ae740414c9c169a436aa
#
_cell.length_a   1.000
_cell.length_b   1.000
_cell.length_c   1.000
_cell.angle_alpha   90.00
_cell.angle_beta   90.00
_cell.angle_gamma   90.00
#
_symmetry.space_group_name_H-M   'P 1'
#
loop_
_entity.id
_entity.type
_entity.pdbx_description
1 polymer ?
#
loop_
_entity_poly.entity_id
_entity_poly.type
_entity_poly.pdbx_seq_one_letter_code
_entity_poly.pdbx_strand_id
1 'polypeptide(L)'
;MASRSLAAAVALVATAATAVIAPAGAATAAPPGTKDVTAVLFEWRFDAVAQECTSTLGPAGYGYVQVSPPQEHIQGPQWWTSYQPVSYQIAGRLGDRAAFSRMVDACHAAGVKVVVDTVINHMAAGSGTGTGGSPYTKYDYPGLYSSRDMDDCTAQITDYRDRANVQNCELVQLADLDTGEEYVRRRIAGYLNDLLSLGADGFRIDAAKHMPAADLAAIKAKLDDTDAYWKQEVIYGAGEAVQPGEYLGNGDVQEFRYARDLKRVFTSENLAYLKNYGEGWGYLPGDRSAVFVDNHDTERVGDTLTYRDGAAYTLAHVFMLAWPYGSPDVHSGYEWTDKEAGPPNGGAVNSCYRDGWKCQHAWREISSMVAFRNVARGQGVTNWWDNGADAIAFGRGDKAYVAINHESTALTRTFQTSLPAGDYCDVQSGTGVTIDASGRFTRTLGAGTAVALHVGARGCAGSAGVTGASFGVHATTVPGENIYVTGDRAALGNWKPGGALKLDPGAYPVWKLDVALPAGTSFAYKYLRKDASGAVAWESGPNRTATVPAGGKVTLEDAWRP
;
A
#
# COMPACT_ATOMS: atom_id res chain seq x y z
N MET A 1 -73.94 -37.10 -56.19
CA MET A 1 -73.47 -37.76 -54.98
C MET A 1 -72.17 -37.03 -54.56
N ALA A 2 -72.22 -36.20 -53.55
CA ALA A 2 -71.18 -35.27 -53.20
C ALA A 2 -70.37 -35.89 -52.01
N SER A 3 -69.05 -36.03 -52.19
CA SER A 3 -68.11 -36.40 -51.11
C SER A 3 -67.46 -35.12 -50.58
N ARG A 4 -67.68 -34.86 -49.30
CA ARG A 4 -67.04 -33.78 -48.53
C ARG A 4 -65.73 -34.34 -47.91
N SER A 5 -64.60 -33.73 -48.26
CA SER A 5 -63.30 -33.98 -47.61
C SER A 5 -63.16 -32.99 -46.45
N LEU A 6 -62.97 -33.50 -45.23
CA LEU A 6 -62.56 -32.69 -44.06
C LEU A 6 -61.05 -32.49 -44.13
N ALA A 7 -60.63 -31.24 -44.12
CA ALA A 7 -59.22 -30.88 -43.89
C ALA A 7 -59.04 -30.58 -42.39
N ALA A 8 -58.16 -31.36 -41.74
CA ALA A 8 -57.76 -31.10 -40.36
C ALA A 8 -56.59 -30.10 -40.36
N ALA A 9 -56.80 -28.94 -39.73
CA ALA A 9 -55.74 -27.96 -39.48
C ALA A 9 -54.97 -28.33 -38.19
N VAL A 10 -53.66 -28.65 -38.33
CA VAL A 10 -52.74 -28.83 -37.20
C VAL A 10 -52.17 -27.46 -36.85
N ALA A 11 -52.55 -26.95 -35.71
CA ALA A 11 -51.95 -25.71 -35.16
C ALA A 11 -50.60 -26.07 -34.47
N LEU A 12 -49.49 -25.61 -35.04
CA LEU A 12 -48.18 -25.64 -34.38
C LEU A 12 -48.11 -24.49 -33.36
N VAL A 13 -48.10 -24.85 -32.07
CA VAL A 13 -47.80 -23.90 -31.00
C VAL A 13 -46.27 -23.80 -30.88
N ALA A 14 -45.66 -22.71 -31.38
CA ALA A 14 -44.27 -22.39 -31.15
C ALA A 14 -44.10 -21.79 -29.74
N THR A 15 -43.59 -22.55 -28.79
CA THR A 15 -43.16 -22.04 -27.51
C THR A 15 -41.84 -21.32 -27.68
N ALA A 16 -41.86 -19.97 -27.69
CA ALA A 16 -40.65 -19.14 -27.60
C ALA A 16 -40.07 -19.29 -26.18
N ALA A 17 -38.96 -20.01 -26.06
CA ALA A 17 -38.16 -20.00 -24.84
C ALA A 17 -37.44 -18.63 -24.76
N THR A 18 -37.93 -17.73 -23.94
CA THR A 18 -37.22 -16.53 -23.52
C THR A 18 -36.06 -16.98 -22.63
N ALA A 19 -34.85 -16.97 -23.19
CA ALA A 19 -33.63 -17.09 -22.37
C ALA A 19 -33.55 -15.85 -21.49
N VAL A 20 -33.80 -16.02 -20.19
CA VAL A 20 -33.51 -15.00 -19.18
C VAL A 20 -31.98 -14.93 -19.11
N ILE A 21 -31.40 -13.93 -19.78
CA ILE A 21 -30.00 -13.56 -19.56
C ILE A 21 -29.96 -13.00 -18.13
N ALA A 22 -29.48 -13.80 -17.18
CA ALA A 22 -29.14 -13.30 -15.87
C ALA A 22 -28.13 -12.16 -16.06
N PRO A 23 -28.28 -11.01 -15.39
CA PRO A 23 -27.25 -9.98 -15.44
C PRO A 23 -25.96 -10.64 -14.97
N ALA A 24 -24.89 -10.48 -15.76
CA ALA A 24 -23.55 -10.87 -15.33
C ALA A 24 -23.32 -10.24 -13.96
N GLY A 25 -23.09 -11.07 -12.95
CA GLY A 25 -22.82 -10.59 -11.61
C GLY A 25 -21.71 -9.54 -11.72
N ALA A 26 -21.89 -8.41 -11.06
CA ALA A 26 -20.88 -7.38 -10.98
C ALA A 26 -19.59 -8.05 -10.53
N ALA A 27 -18.54 -7.98 -11.37
CA ALA A 27 -17.25 -8.52 -11.02
C ALA A 27 -16.84 -7.92 -9.67
N THR A 28 -16.54 -8.80 -8.71
CA THR A 28 -16.08 -8.33 -7.40
C THR A 28 -14.77 -7.59 -7.62
N ALA A 29 -14.70 -6.33 -7.13
CA ALA A 29 -13.48 -5.54 -7.24
C ALA A 29 -12.29 -6.34 -6.69
N ALA A 30 -11.24 -6.45 -7.46
CA ALA A 30 -9.99 -7.07 -7.04
C ALA A 30 -9.12 -6.03 -6.29
N PRO A 31 -8.29 -6.46 -5.34
CA PRO A 31 -8.11 -7.81 -4.82
C PRO A 31 -9.32 -8.32 -4.03
N PRO A 32 -9.51 -9.65 -3.95
CA PRO A 32 -10.68 -10.24 -3.28
C PRO A 32 -10.75 -9.87 -1.81
N GLY A 33 -11.95 -9.58 -1.31
CA GLY A 33 -12.19 -9.29 0.10
C GLY A 33 -12.81 -7.91 0.35
N THR A 34 -12.94 -7.55 1.61
CA THR A 34 -13.57 -6.29 2.04
C THR A 34 -12.60 -5.11 2.13
N LYS A 35 -11.29 -5.35 2.07
CA LYS A 35 -10.21 -4.36 2.14
C LYS A 35 -9.32 -4.55 0.92
N ASP A 36 -9.04 -3.48 0.18
CA ASP A 36 -8.35 -3.52 -1.11
C ASP A 36 -7.02 -2.73 -1.16
N VAL A 37 -6.60 -2.18 -0.04
CA VAL A 37 -5.33 -1.45 0.03
C VAL A 37 -4.19 -2.41 0.36
N THR A 38 -3.14 -2.40 -0.48
CA THR A 38 -1.90 -3.15 -0.27
C THR A 38 -0.81 -2.23 0.24
N ALA A 39 -0.13 -2.59 1.33
CA ALA A 39 1.16 -2.00 1.69
C ALA A 39 2.29 -2.78 0.99
N VAL A 40 3.07 -2.12 0.15
CA VAL A 40 4.22 -2.73 -0.54
C VAL A 40 5.48 -2.46 0.29
N LEU A 41 5.91 -3.44 1.09
CA LEU A 41 7.07 -3.32 1.98
C LEU A 41 8.34 -3.75 1.24
N PHE A 42 8.88 -2.84 0.45
CA PHE A 42 9.98 -3.10 -0.46
C PHE A 42 11.29 -3.41 0.29
N GLU A 43 11.83 -4.60 0.05
CA GLU A 43 13.10 -5.10 0.61
C GLU A 43 13.12 -5.23 2.14
N TRP A 44 11.96 -5.38 2.79
CA TRP A 44 11.86 -5.66 4.21
C TRP A 44 12.11 -7.13 4.51
N ARG A 45 12.89 -7.43 5.55
CA ARG A 45 13.02 -8.80 6.06
C ARG A 45 11.70 -9.33 6.59
N PHE A 46 11.45 -10.62 6.43
CA PHE A 46 10.18 -11.25 6.81
C PHE A 46 9.83 -11.07 8.29
N ASP A 47 10.82 -11.11 9.19
CA ASP A 47 10.58 -10.86 10.63
C ASP A 47 10.10 -9.41 10.88
N ALA A 48 10.60 -8.43 10.13
CA ALA A 48 10.16 -7.04 10.23
C ALA A 48 8.74 -6.87 9.65
N VAL A 49 8.44 -7.53 8.54
CA VAL A 49 7.08 -7.56 7.95
C VAL A 49 6.08 -8.17 8.94
N ALA A 50 6.42 -9.29 9.59
CA ALA A 50 5.59 -9.94 10.61
C ALA A 50 5.22 -8.99 11.76
N GLN A 51 6.21 -8.23 12.23
CA GLN A 51 5.98 -7.21 13.26
C GLN A 51 5.08 -6.09 12.74
N GLU A 52 5.32 -5.59 11.53
CA GLU A 52 4.57 -4.49 10.94
C GLU A 52 3.11 -4.87 10.64
N CYS A 53 2.84 -6.10 10.21
CA CYS A 53 1.47 -6.62 10.09
C CYS A 53 0.70 -6.48 11.41
N THR A 54 1.33 -6.83 12.53
CA THR A 54 0.69 -6.82 13.85
C THR A 54 0.58 -5.41 14.45
N SER A 55 1.64 -4.60 14.31
CA SER A 55 1.73 -3.30 14.97
C SER A 55 1.07 -2.15 14.22
N THR A 56 1.04 -2.21 12.89
CA THR A 56 0.63 -1.09 12.04
C THR A 56 -0.42 -1.48 11.01
N LEU A 57 -0.16 -2.48 10.15
CA LEU A 57 -1.01 -2.76 8.99
C LEU A 57 -2.40 -3.26 9.38
N GLY A 58 -2.48 -4.24 10.29
CA GLY A 58 -3.75 -4.75 10.81
C GLY A 58 -4.58 -3.65 11.49
N PRO A 59 -4.02 -2.93 12.50
CA PRO A 59 -4.70 -1.81 13.15
C PRO A 59 -5.13 -0.69 12.22
N ALA A 60 -4.34 -0.33 11.20
CA ALA A 60 -4.70 0.69 10.21
C ALA A 60 -5.77 0.21 9.21
N GLY A 61 -5.96 -1.11 9.09
CA GLY A 61 -6.97 -1.71 8.23
C GLY A 61 -6.51 -2.01 6.81
N TYR A 62 -5.21 -2.16 6.56
CA TYR A 62 -4.70 -2.69 5.30
C TYR A 62 -5.29 -4.07 5.03
N GLY A 63 -5.64 -4.35 3.77
CA GLY A 63 -6.14 -5.66 3.37
C GLY A 63 -5.00 -6.63 3.04
N TYR A 64 -3.92 -6.08 2.52
CA TYR A 64 -2.80 -6.84 1.99
C TYR A 64 -1.45 -6.22 2.35
N VAL A 65 -0.44 -7.07 2.43
CA VAL A 65 0.97 -6.70 2.37
C VAL A 65 1.60 -7.39 1.17
N GLN A 66 2.37 -6.64 0.37
CA GLN A 66 3.22 -7.21 -0.67
C GLN A 66 4.66 -7.25 -0.18
N VAL A 67 5.29 -8.41 -0.30
CA VAL A 67 6.70 -8.63 0.06
C VAL A 67 7.55 -8.80 -1.19
N SER A 68 8.81 -8.37 -1.13
CA SER A 68 9.79 -8.55 -2.20
C SER A 68 10.13 -10.02 -2.42
N PRO A 69 10.75 -10.39 -3.56
CA PRO A 69 10.95 -11.77 -3.97
C PRO A 69 11.67 -12.63 -2.90
N PRO A 70 11.09 -13.80 -2.50
CA PRO A 70 11.64 -14.62 -1.43
C PRO A 70 12.66 -15.66 -1.90
N GLN A 71 12.71 -15.92 -3.21
CA GLN A 71 13.54 -16.99 -3.78
C GLN A 71 15.04 -16.70 -3.63
N GLU A 72 15.85 -17.74 -3.70
CA GLU A 72 17.29 -17.65 -3.80
C GLU A 72 17.70 -16.82 -5.03
N HIS A 73 18.59 -15.87 -4.82
CA HIS A 73 19.02 -14.93 -5.84
C HIS A 73 20.54 -14.72 -5.83
N ILE A 74 21.08 -13.97 -6.76
CA ILE A 74 22.50 -13.65 -6.81
C ILE A 74 22.91 -12.86 -5.56
N GLN A 75 24.18 -12.98 -5.16
CA GLN A 75 24.73 -12.19 -4.05
C GLN A 75 25.07 -10.77 -4.51
N GLY A 76 24.85 -9.81 -3.63
CA GLY A 76 25.21 -8.40 -3.87
C GLY A 76 24.49 -7.46 -2.92
N PRO A 77 25.01 -6.23 -2.74
CA PRO A 77 24.39 -5.23 -1.88
C PRO A 77 23.25 -4.47 -2.55
N GLN A 78 23.11 -4.53 -3.88
CA GLN A 78 22.11 -3.79 -4.64
C GLN A 78 20.71 -4.38 -4.46
N TRP A 79 19.66 -3.54 -4.53
CA TRP A 79 18.27 -3.98 -4.38
C TRP A 79 17.85 -4.98 -5.48
N TRP A 80 18.23 -4.71 -6.72
CA TRP A 80 17.85 -5.52 -7.89
C TRP A 80 18.45 -6.93 -7.88
N THR A 81 19.36 -7.25 -6.98
CA THR A 81 19.86 -8.63 -6.84
C THR A 81 18.74 -9.60 -6.42
N SER A 82 17.72 -9.14 -5.69
CA SER A 82 16.52 -9.94 -5.36
C SER A 82 15.70 -10.33 -6.58
N TYR A 83 15.85 -9.59 -7.68
CA TYR A 83 15.17 -9.83 -8.95
C TYR A 83 16.01 -10.65 -9.95
N GLN A 84 17.08 -11.31 -9.50
CA GLN A 84 17.88 -12.23 -10.29
C GLN A 84 17.90 -13.63 -9.67
N PRO A 85 16.86 -14.47 -9.92
CA PRO A 85 16.74 -15.79 -9.34
C PRO A 85 17.88 -16.73 -9.73
N VAL A 86 18.33 -17.54 -8.76
CA VAL A 86 19.26 -18.64 -8.95
C VAL A 86 18.56 -20.00 -8.77
N SER A 87 17.62 -20.05 -7.84
CA SER A 87 16.73 -21.20 -7.65
C SER A 87 15.40 -20.73 -7.06
N TYR A 88 14.41 -21.63 -6.98
CA TYR A 88 13.13 -21.35 -6.35
C TYR A 88 13.07 -21.75 -4.87
N GLN A 89 14.23 -22.03 -4.25
CA GLN A 89 14.30 -22.20 -2.81
C GLN A 89 14.03 -20.87 -2.11
N ILE A 90 13.23 -20.87 -1.03
CA ILE A 90 13.03 -19.67 -0.21
C ILE A 90 14.26 -19.50 0.70
N ALA A 91 15.27 -18.87 0.15
CA ALA A 91 16.60 -18.67 0.72
C ALA A 91 17.24 -17.35 0.27
N GLY A 92 16.42 -16.32 0.05
CA GLY A 92 16.86 -14.97 -0.29
C GLY A 92 17.42 -14.23 0.92
N ARG A 93 17.95 -13.02 0.70
CA ARG A 93 18.52 -12.18 1.77
C ARG A 93 17.49 -11.69 2.80
N LEU A 94 16.20 -11.74 2.48
CA LEU A 94 15.13 -11.24 3.35
C LEU A 94 14.72 -12.23 4.44
N GLY A 95 15.14 -13.47 4.33
CA GLY A 95 14.90 -14.54 5.30
C GLY A 95 14.77 -15.91 4.65
N ASP A 96 14.78 -16.93 5.48
CA ASP A 96 14.60 -18.32 5.07
C ASP A 96 13.11 -18.71 5.02
N ARG A 97 12.86 -19.96 4.58
CA ARG A 97 11.51 -20.53 4.50
C ARG A 97 10.75 -20.48 5.84
N ALA A 98 11.44 -20.71 6.96
CA ALA A 98 10.80 -20.69 8.27
C ALA A 98 10.40 -19.27 8.68
N ALA A 99 11.25 -18.27 8.38
CA ALA A 99 10.91 -16.85 8.60
C ALA A 99 9.74 -16.40 7.72
N PHE A 100 9.70 -16.85 6.46
CA PHE A 100 8.58 -16.58 5.55
C PHE A 100 7.25 -17.14 6.09
N SER A 101 7.23 -18.42 6.50
CA SER A 101 6.02 -19.03 7.08
C SER A 101 5.53 -18.27 8.34
N ARG A 102 6.44 -17.94 9.26
CA ARG A 102 6.08 -17.16 10.47
C ARG A 102 5.54 -15.78 10.13
N MET A 103 6.06 -15.14 9.09
CA MET A 103 5.55 -13.85 8.61
C MET A 103 4.12 -13.98 8.11
N VAL A 104 3.82 -14.97 7.27
CA VAL A 104 2.47 -15.22 6.76
C VAL A 104 1.50 -15.45 7.92
N ASP A 105 1.84 -16.34 8.87
CA ASP A 105 1.03 -16.61 10.04
C ASP A 105 0.73 -15.34 10.86
N ALA A 106 1.73 -14.50 11.08
CA ALA A 106 1.58 -13.25 11.83
C ALA A 106 0.70 -12.22 11.09
N CYS A 107 0.85 -12.10 9.77
CA CYS A 107 0.02 -11.21 8.97
C CYS A 107 -1.43 -11.68 8.94
N HIS A 108 -1.68 -12.97 8.75
CA HIS A 108 -3.02 -13.56 8.80
C HIS A 108 -3.68 -13.36 10.16
N ALA A 109 -2.96 -13.57 11.25
CA ALA A 109 -3.45 -13.31 12.61
C ALA A 109 -3.85 -11.84 12.83
N ALA A 110 -3.21 -10.91 12.12
CA ALA A 110 -3.54 -9.48 12.09
C ALA A 110 -4.66 -9.11 11.09
N GLY A 111 -5.19 -10.08 10.34
CA GLY A 111 -6.21 -9.87 9.31
C GLY A 111 -5.67 -9.23 8.02
N VAL A 112 -4.38 -9.40 7.75
CA VAL A 112 -3.67 -8.90 6.56
C VAL A 112 -3.26 -10.09 5.70
N LYS A 113 -3.64 -10.08 4.43
CA LYS A 113 -3.26 -11.10 3.43
C LYS A 113 -1.89 -10.81 2.85
N VAL A 114 -1.22 -11.86 2.34
CA VAL A 114 0.14 -11.76 1.82
C VAL A 114 0.17 -11.95 0.30
N VAL A 115 0.64 -10.94 -0.41
CA VAL A 115 0.98 -10.98 -1.84
C VAL A 115 2.50 -11.10 -1.96
N VAL A 116 2.96 -12.04 -2.76
CA VAL A 116 4.39 -12.27 -2.97
C VAL A 116 4.81 -11.74 -4.34
N ASP A 117 5.83 -10.91 -4.36
CA ASP A 117 6.48 -10.52 -5.61
C ASP A 117 7.26 -11.71 -6.17
N THR A 118 6.98 -12.12 -7.41
CA THR A 118 7.51 -13.35 -7.99
C THR A 118 8.16 -13.09 -9.33
N VAL A 119 9.44 -13.46 -9.42
CA VAL A 119 10.24 -13.36 -10.64
C VAL A 119 10.21 -14.71 -11.35
N ILE A 120 9.46 -14.78 -12.44
CA ILE A 120 9.23 -16.02 -13.20
C ILE A 120 9.47 -15.87 -14.71
N ASN A 121 9.79 -14.67 -15.18
CA ASN A 121 10.14 -14.40 -16.57
C ASN A 121 11.55 -14.88 -16.90
N HIS A 122 12.47 -14.76 -15.97
CA HIS A 122 13.90 -14.91 -16.22
C HIS A 122 14.64 -15.46 -15.01
N MET A 123 15.86 -15.88 -15.25
CA MET A 123 16.86 -16.24 -14.25
C MET A 123 18.01 -15.22 -14.25
N ALA A 124 18.99 -15.42 -13.39
CA ALA A 124 20.11 -14.51 -13.19
C ALA A 124 21.03 -14.38 -14.42
N ALA A 125 21.65 -13.22 -14.58
CA ALA A 125 22.79 -13.04 -15.46
C ALA A 125 24.10 -13.53 -14.80
N GLY A 126 25.12 -13.77 -15.63
CA GLY A 126 26.47 -14.09 -15.16
C GLY A 126 26.63 -15.49 -14.58
N SER A 127 27.50 -15.62 -13.58
CA SER A 127 27.78 -16.91 -12.91
C SER A 127 28.25 -16.69 -11.49
N GLY A 128 28.01 -17.67 -10.61
CA GLY A 128 28.43 -17.56 -9.21
C GLY A 128 27.76 -18.58 -8.31
N THR A 129 27.54 -18.15 -7.08
CA THR A 129 26.79 -18.90 -6.06
C THR A 129 25.68 -18.02 -5.51
N GLY A 130 24.46 -18.53 -5.47
CA GLY A 130 23.30 -17.83 -4.93
C GLY A 130 23.36 -17.63 -3.42
N THR A 131 22.39 -16.90 -2.88
CA THR A 131 22.26 -16.63 -1.43
C THR A 131 22.01 -17.90 -0.62
N GLY A 132 21.39 -18.92 -1.19
CA GLY A 132 21.17 -20.24 -0.58
C GLY A 132 22.30 -21.25 -0.80
N GLY A 133 23.34 -20.88 -1.55
CA GLY A 133 24.51 -21.71 -1.80
C GLY A 133 24.47 -22.49 -3.13
N SER A 134 23.43 -22.33 -3.96
CA SER A 134 23.34 -23.00 -5.27
C SER A 134 24.32 -22.38 -6.26
N PRO A 135 25.17 -23.19 -6.95
CA PRO A 135 26.00 -22.70 -8.05
C PRO A 135 25.13 -22.44 -9.29
N TYR A 136 25.52 -21.46 -10.09
CA TYR A 136 24.83 -21.15 -11.36
C TYR A 136 25.79 -20.56 -12.40
N THR A 137 25.41 -20.75 -13.65
CA THR A 137 25.87 -19.93 -14.78
C THR A 137 24.67 -19.41 -15.55
N LYS A 138 24.84 -18.39 -16.40
CA LYS A 138 23.73 -17.67 -17.05
C LYS A 138 22.67 -18.59 -17.70
N TYR A 139 23.01 -19.76 -18.20
CA TYR A 139 22.08 -20.68 -18.84
C TYR A 139 22.09 -22.07 -18.21
N ASP A 140 22.64 -22.21 -17.00
CA ASP A 140 22.66 -23.48 -16.28
C ASP A 140 22.44 -23.27 -14.79
N TYR A 141 21.31 -23.76 -14.31
CA TYR A 141 20.84 -23.69 -12.91
C TYR A 141 20.64 -25.15 -12.45
N PRO A 142 21.65 -25.79 -11.86
CA PRO A 142 21.65 -27.23 -11.62
C PRO A 142 20.43 -27.74 -10.89
N GLY A 143 19.74 -28.74 -11.51
CA GLY A 143 18.49 -29.29 -10.96
C GLY A 143 17.23 -28.48 -11.19
N LEU A 144 17.33 -27.31 -11.81
CA LEU A 144 16.19 -26.45 -12.13
C LEU A 144 16.08 -26.25 -13.64
N TYR A 145 17.01 -25.51 -14.28
CA TYR A 145 16.98 -25.17 -15.70
C TYR A 145 18.35 -25.32 -16.35
N SER A 146 18.33 -25.50 -17.66
CA SER A 146 19.49 -25.54 -18.54
C SER A 146 19.22 -24.69 -19.77
N SER A 147 20.21 -24.56 -20.68
CA SER A 147 20.08 -23.74 -21.89
C SER A 147 18.91 -24.13 -22.83
N ARG A 148 18.37 -25.33 -22.71
CA ARG A 148 17.21 -25.78 -23.48
C ARG A 148 15.88 -25.24 -22.98
N ASP A 149 15.87 -24.72 -21.77
CA ASP A 149 14.70 -24.22 -21.06
C ASP A 149 14.60 -22.69 -21.18
N MET A 150 15.53 -22.09 -21.97
CA MET A 150 15.59 -20.65 -22.26
C MET A 150 15.11 -20.36 -23.66
N ASP A 151 14.61 -19.17 -23.90
CA ASP A 151 14.27 -18.68 -25.23
C ASP A 151 15.48 -18.63 -26.16
N ASP A 152 15.24 -18.83 -27.46
CA ASP A 152 16.30 -18.88 -28.48
C ASP A 152 17.00 -17.52 -28.72
N CYS A 153 16.33 -16.40 -28.36
CA CYS A 153 16.85 -15.06 -28.53
C CYS A 153 17.72 -14.63 -27.32
N THR A 154 19.01 -14.87 -27.38
CA THR A 154 19.98 -14.45 -26.35
C THR A 154 20.42 -12.98 -26.46
N ALA A 155 19.80 -12.20 -27.33
CA ALA A 155 20.06 -10.76 -27.48
C ALA A 155 19.16 -9.96 -26.54
N GLN A 156 19.62 -8.79 -26.09
CA GLN A 156 18.79 -7.87 -25.33
C GLN A 156 17.64 -7.33 -26.16
N ILE A 157 16.47 -7.11 -25.53
CA ILE A 157 15.33 -6.39 -26.11
C ILE A 157 15.77 -5.00 -26.61
N THR A 158 15.45 -4.69 -27.87
CA THR A 158 15.83 -3.43 -28.53
C THR A 158 14.67 -2.69 -29.19
N ASP A 159 13.55 -3.37 -29.49
CA ASP A 159 12.36 -2.75 -30.08
C ASP A 159 11.07 -3.23 -29.41
N TYR A 160 10.48 -2.38 -28.59
CA TYR A 160 9.22 -2.63 -27.92
C TYR A 160 7.99 -2.63 -28.85
N ARG A 161 8.16 -2.28 -30.12
CA ARG A 161 7.12 -2.39 -31.15
C ARG A 161 7.10 -3.75 -31.84
N ASP A 162 8.11 -4.56 -31.61
CA ASP A 162 8.19 -5.95 -32.06
C ASP A 162 7.85 -6.90 -30.91
N ARG A 163 6.70 -7.56 -30.97
CA ARG A 163 6.22 -8.50 -29.94
C ARG A 163 7.20 -9.63 -29.70
N ALA A 164 7.75 -10.22 -30.77
CA ALA A 164 8.69 -11.32 -30.64
C ALA A 164 9.98 -10.87 -29.94
N ASN A 165 10.44 -9.64 -30.22
CA ASN A 165 11.60 -9.09 -29.52
C ASN A 165 11.30 -8.84 -28.02
N VAL A 166 10.09 -8.41 -27.67
CA VAL A 166 9.70 -8.12 -26.28
C VAL A 166 9.48 -9.38 -25.45
N GLN A 167 8.96 -10.46 -26.06
CA GLN A 167 8.52 -11.67 -25.34
C GLN A 167 9.42 -12.90 -25.51
N ASN A 168 10.50 -12.79 -26.28
CA ASN A 168 11.41 -13.92 -26.50
C ASN A 168 12.88 -13.49 -26.41
N CYS A 169 13.20 -12.22 -26.18
CA CYS A 169 14.58 -11.75 -26.03
C CYS A 169 14.85 -11.27 -24.60
N GLU A 170 16.09 -11.23 -24.23
CA GLU A 170 16.52 -11.00 -22.85
C GLU A 170 16.20 -9.59 -22.36
N LEU A 171 15.46 -9.49 -21.26
CA LEU A 171 15.29 -8.25 -20.52
C LEU A 171 16.61 -7.92 -19.78
N VAL A 172 17.23 -6.80 -20.09
CA VAL A 172 18.49 -6.33 -19.49
C VAL A 172 19.58 -7.41 -19.38
N GLN A 173 19.66 -8.31 -20.39
CA GLN A 173 20.62 -9.42 -20.49
C GLN A 173 20.42 -10.53 -19.44
N LEU A 174 19.25 -10.64 -18.80
CA LEU A 174 18.87 -11.75 -17.93
C LEU A 174 18.49 -12.97 -18.76
N ALA A 175 18.77 -14.18 -18.26
CA ALA A 175 18.48 -15.43 -18.96
C ALA A 175 16.96 -15.63 -19.04
N ASP A 176 16.38 -15.41 -20.21
CA ASP A 176 14.95 -15.45 -20.47
C ASP A 176 14.43 -16.90 -20.51
N LEU A 177 13.34 -17.19 -19.80
CA LEU A 177 12.76 -18.54 -19.71
C LEU A 177 11.74 -18.75 -20.82
N ASP A 178 11.88 -19.86 -21.60
CA ASP A 178 10.85 -20.26 -22.54
C ASP A 178 9.57 -20.71 -21.80
N THR A 179 8.73 -19.73 -21.46
CA THR A 179 7.45 -19.97 -20.77
C THR A 179 6.42 -20.70 -21.66
N GLY A 180 6.72 -20.88 -22.96
CA GLY A 180 5.99 -21.75 -23.87
C GLY A 180 6.19 -23.23 -23.56
N GLU A 181 7.31 -23.59 -22.96
CA GLU A 181 7.67 -24.99 -22.68
C GLU A 181 6.94 -25.54 -21.44
N GLU A 182 6.40 -26.76 -21.58
CA GLU A 182 5.63 -27.41 -20.52
C GLU A 182 6.49 -27.71 -19.27
N TYR A 183 7.77 -27.98 -19.44
CA TYR A 183 8.69 -28.20 -18.32
C TYR A 183 8.86 -26.91 -17.50
N VAL A 184 9.10 -25.77 -18.16
CA VAL A 184 9.25 -24.45 -17.54
C VAL A 184 7.98 -24.09 -16.79
N ARG A 185 6.79 -24.22 -17.43
CA ARG A 185 5.49 -23.96 -16.79
C ARG A 185 5.28 -24.78 -15.52
N ARG A 186 5.65 -26.09 -15.53
CA ARG A 186 5.54 -26.92 -14.34
C ARG A 186 6.50 -26.51 -13.22
N ARG A 187 7.72 -26.09 -13.57
CA ARG A 187 8.69 -25.64 -12.56
C ARG A 187 8.23 -24.34 -11.90
N ILE A 188 7.74 -23.38 -12.69
CA ILE A 188 7.17 -22.14 -12.19
C ILE A 188 5.93 -22.42 -11.32
N ALA A 189 4.98 -23.23 -11.81
CA ALA A 189 3.80 -23.58 -11.03
C ALA A 189 4.16 -24.29 -9.71
N GLY A 190 5.19 -25.14 -9.72
CA GLY A 190 5.70 -25.80 -8.52
C GLY A 190 6.21 -24.78 -7.48
N TYR A 191 6.90 -23.73 -7.91
CA TYR A 191 7.33 -22.64 -7.04
C TYR A 191 6.16 -21.85 -6.46
N LEU A 192 5.20 -21.47 -7.31
CA LEU A 192 4.02 -20.73 -6.87
C LEU A 192 3.15 -21.57 -5.91
N ASN A 193 2.96 -22.87 -6.19
CA ASN A 193 2.26 -23.79 -5.28
C ASN A 193 3.00 -23.99 -3.95
N ASP A 194 4.33 -23.95 -3.95
CA ASP A 194 5.10 -23.98 -2.71
C ASP A 194 4.82 -22.76 -1.85
N LEU A 195 4.75 -21.55 -2.44
CA LEU A 195 4.36 -20.33 -1.74
C LEU A 195 2.91 -20.38 -1.24
N LEU A 196 1.97 -20.87 -2.05
CA LEU A 196 0.57 -21.10 -1.63
C LEU A 196 0.49 -22.07 -0.44
N SER A 197 1.31 -23.13 -0.43
CA SER A 197 1.37 -24.10 0.67
C SER A 197 1.84 -23.48 1.99
N LEU A 198 2.56 -22.36 1.93
CA LEU A 198 2.99 -21.55 3.07
C LEU A 198 1.99 -20.47 3.44
N GLY A 199 0.86 -20.40 2.73
CA GLY A 199 -0.23 -19.45 3.00
C GLY A 199 -0.17 -18.14 2.24
N ALA A 200 0.64 -18.00 1.20
CA ALA A 200 0.55 -16.83 0.32
C ALA A 200 -0.88 -16.73 -0.28
N ASP A 201 -1.47 -15.53 -0.29
CA ASP A 201 -2.83 -15.29 -0.82
C ASP A 201 -2.82 -14.87 -2.30
N GLY A 202 -1.66 -14.57 -2.84
CA GLY A 202 -1.53 -14.14 -4.22
C GLY A 202 -0.14 -13.68 -4.59
N PHE A 203 -0.01 -13.21 -5.83
CA PHE A 203 1.26 -12.90 -6.46
C PHE A 203 1.23 -11.55 -7.18
N ARG A 204 2.31 -10.80 -7.09
CA ARG A 204 2.67 -9.81 -8.09
C ARG A 204 3.62 -10.50 -9.07
N ILE A 205 3.26 -10.52 -10.34
CA ILE A 205 4.07 -11.16 -11.37
C ILE A 205 5.01 -10.10 -11.96
N ASP A 206 6.28 -10.24 -11.63
CA ASP A 206 7.36 -9.39 -12.14
C ASP A 206 7.52 -9.56 -13.66
N ALA A 207 7.83 -8.48 -14.35
CA ALA A 207 8.12 -8.49 -15.79
C ALA A 207 7.08 -9.23 -16.65
N ALA A 208 5.82 -9.28 -16.24
CA ALA A 208 4.75 -10.02 -16.92
C ALA A 208 4.60 -9.62 -18.39
N LYS A 209 4.94 -8.40 -18.77
CA LYS A 209 4.96 -7.91 -20.15
C LYS A 209 5.80 -8.77 -21.09
N HIS A 210 6.86 -9.38 -20.55
CA HIS A 210 7.85 -10.14 -21.32
C HIS A 210 7.49 -11.61 -21.47
N MET A 211 6.38 -12.05 -20.90
CA MET A 211 5.78 -13.38 -21.08
C MET A 211 4.48 -13.27 -21.87
N PRO A 212 4.20 -14.16 -22.85
CA PRO A 212 2.88 -14.21 -23.47
C PRO A 212 1.77 -14.41 -22.43
N ALA A 213 0.68 -13.63 -22.53
CA ALA A 213 -0.45 -13.74 -21.60
C ALA A 213 -1.06 -15.14 -21.55
N ALA A 214 -1.00 -15.88 -22.67
CA ALA A 214 -1.44 -17.27 -22.76
C ALA A 214 -0.55 -18.23 -21.93
N ASP A 215 0.74 -17.97 -21.83
CA ASP A 215 1.67 -18.78 -21.05
C ASP A 215 1.44 -18.55 -19.56
N LEU A 216 1.23 -17.30 -19.15
CA LEU A 216 0.81 -16.99 -17.78
C LEU A 216 -0.52 -17.66 -17.41
N ALA A 217 -1.51 -17.68 -18.34
CA ALA A 217 -2.76 -18.41 -18.15
C ALA A 217 -2.52 -19.93 -17.97
N ALA A 218 -1.62 -20.50 -18.77
CA ALA A 218 -1.26 -21.93 -18.69
C ALA A 218 -0.52 -22.26 -17.39
N ILE A 219 0.32 -21.37 -16.87
CA ILE A 219 0.97 -21.52 -15.57
C ILE A 219 -0.09 -21.44 -14.46
N LYS A 220 -0.96 -20.41 -14.49
CA LYS A 220 -2.03 -20.24 -13.51
C LYS A 220 -2.96 -21.44 -13.41
N ALA A 221 -3.30 -22.05 -14.55
CA ALA A 221 -4.13 -23.26 -14.60
C ALA A 221 -3.51 -24.50 -13.93
N LYS A 222 -2.21 -24.45 -13.57
CA LYS A 222 -1.49 -25.53 -12.86
C LYS A 222 -1.37 -25.26 -11.34
N LEU A 223 -1.91 -24.15 -10.85
CA LEU A 223 -1.88 -23.85 -9.43
C LEU A 223 -2.89 -24.70 -8.66
N ASP A 224 -2.54 -25.04 -7.43
CA ASP A 224 -3.41 -25.74 -6.48
C ASP A 224 -4.62 -24.88 -6.09
N ASP A 225 -4.43 -23.55 -6.07
CA ASP A 225 -5.48 -22.53 -5.98
C ASP A 225 -5.45 -21.63 -7.21
N THR A 226 -6.31 -21.89 -8.17
CA THR A 226 -6.44 -21.09 -9.40
C THR A 226 -7.10 -19.74 -9.17
N ASP A 227 -7.75 -19.53 -8.01
CA ASP A 227 -8.40 -18.28 -7.62
C ASP A 227 -7.46 -17.36 -6.81
N ALA A 228 -6.22 -17.81 -6.54
CA ALA A 228 -5.20 -16.97 -5.93
C ALA A 228 -5.08 -15.63 -6.66
N TYR A 229 -4.98 -14.55 -5.90
CA TYR A 229 -4.94 -13.20 -6.45
C TYR A 229 -3.68 -13.00 -7.31
N TRP A 230 -3.85 -12.50 -8.53
CA TRP A 230 -2.75 -12.14 -9.42
C TRP A 230 -2.78 -10.66 -9.76
N LYS A 231 -1.62 -10.01 -9.62
CA LYS A 231 -1.35 -8.63 -10.03
C LYS A 231 -0.13 -8.64 -10.94
N GLN A 232 -0.28 -8.19 -12.19
CA GLN A 232 0.71 -8.36 -13.24
C GLN A 232 1.38 -7.02 -13.57
N GLU A 233 2.70 -7.02 -13.63
CA GLU A 233 3.46 -5.86 -14.09
C GLU A 233 3.54 -5.87 -15.61
N VAL A 234 2.69 -5.06 -16.23
CA VAL A 234 2.69 -4.85 -17.68
C VAL A 234 2.80 -3.35 -17.93
N ILE A 235 4.03 -2.86 -18.03
CA ILE A 235 4.30 -1.41 -18.17
C ILE A 235 3.73 -0.90 -19.49
N TYR A 236 2.81 0.07 -19.42
CA TYR A 236 2.24 0.70 -20.61
C TYR A 236 3.28 1.56 -21.34
N GLY A 237 3.39 1.35 -22.65
CA GLY A 237 4.08 2.22 -23.59
C GLY A 237 3.20 2.49 -24.82
N ALA A 238 3.07 3.76 -25.20
CA ALA A 238 2.25 4.14 -26.35
C ALA A 238 2.84 3.60 -27.66
N GLY A 239 2.03 2.84 -28.42
CA GLY A 239 2.45 2.25 -29.70
C GLY A 239 3.34 1.01 -29.58
N GLU A 240 3.55 0.48 -28.39
CA GLU A 240 4.25 -0.77 -28.17
C GLU A 240 3.37 -1.99 -28.54
N ALA A 241 4.00 -3.09 -28.94
CA ALA A 241 3.31 -4.27 -29.46
C ALA A 241 2.57 -5.06 -28.36
N VAL A 242 3.06 -5.01 -27.12
CA VAL A 242 2.48 -5.70 -25.95
C VAL A 242 1.80 -4.69 -25.05
N GLN A 243 0.49 -4.84 -24.85
CA GLN A 243 -0.32 -3.87 -24.12
C GLN A 243 -0.93 -4.49 -22.85
N PRO A 244 -1.08 -3.69 -21.76
CA PRO A 244 -1.63 -4.15 -20.48
C PRO A 244 -3.00 -4.84 -20.59
N GLY A 245 -3.86 -4.37 -21.49
CA GLY A 245 -5.21 -4.93 -21.69
C GLY A 245 -5.24 -6.42 -22.09
N GLU A 246 -4.14 -6.95 -22.62
CA GLU A 246 -4.03 -8.37 -23.04
C GLU A 246 -3.99 -9.34 -21.85
N TYR A 247 -3.59 -8.84 -20.66
CA TYR A 247 -3.35 -9.65 -19.46
C TYR A 247 -4.55 -9.68 -18.50
N LEU A 248 -5.61 -8.93 -18.77
CA LEU A 248 -6.80 -8.83 -17.90
C LEU A 248 -7.50 -10.18 -17.65
N GLY A 249 -7.34 -11.14 -18.58
CA GLY A 249 -7.87 -12.50 -18.42
C GLY A 249 -7.23 -13.29 -17.28
N ASN A 250 -5.99 -12.97 -16.90
CA ASN A 250 -5.21 -13.70 -15.89
C ASN A 250 -5.39 -13.11 -14.48
N GLY A 251 -5.66 -11.82 -14.35
CA GLY A 251 -5.76 -11.12 -13.07
C GLY A 251 -5.75 -9.62 -13.27
N ASP A 252 -5.46 -8.90 -12.19
CA ASP A 252 -5.29 -7.46 -12.23
C ASP A 252 -3.98 -7.10 -12.92
N VAL A 253 -3.92 -5.86 -13.40
CA VAL A 253 -2.74 -5.29 -14.05
C VAL A 253 -2.39 -3.97 -13.38
N GLN A 254 -1.11 -3.71 -13.17
CA GLN A 254 -0.62 -2.44 -12.65
C GLN A 254 -0.80 -1.33 -13.70
N GLU A 255 -1.60 -0.31 -13.37
CA GLU A 255 -1.91 0.79 -14.28
C GLU A 255 -0.90 1.94 -14.11
N PHE A 256 0.22 1.85 -14.82
CA PHE A 256 1.33 2.81 -14.74
C PHE A 256 0.95 4.24 -15.17
N ARG A 257 -0.02 4.39 -16.09
CA ARG A 257 -0.49 5.72 -16.52
C ARG A 257 -1.09 6.50 -15.37
N TYR A 258 -1.76 5.81 -14.44
CA TYR A 258 -2.32 6.41 -13.24
C TYR A 258 -1.25 7.19 -12.45
N ALA A 259 -0.14 6.56 -12.12
CA ALA A 259 0.92 7.20 -11.34
C ALA A 259 1.60 8.35 -12.10
N ARG A 260 1.88 8.16 -13.41
CA ARG A 260 2.52 9.17 -14.26
C ARG A 260 1.65 10.41 -14.45
N ASP A 261 0.36 10.20 -14.67
CA ASP A 261 -0.57 11.31 -14.84
C ASP A 261 -0.88 12.02 -13.51
N LEU A 262 -0.90 11.30 -12.36
CA LEU A 262 -0.95 11.96 -11.05
C LEU A 262 0.23 12.92 -10.87
N LYS A 263 1.46 12.49 -11.20
CA LYS A 263 2.61 13.38 -11.14
C LYS A 263 2.38 14.63 -11.99
N ARG A 264 1.98 14.45 -13.25
CA ARG A 264 1.72 15.56 -14.18
C ARG A 264 0.70 16.53 -13.61
N VAL A 265 -0.41 16.01 -13.06
CA VAL A 265 -1.49 16.84 -12.50
C VAL A 265 -1.02 17.57 -11.23
N PHE A 266 -0.34 16.89 -10.32
CA PHE A 266 0.12 17.49 -9.06
C PHE A 266 1.35 18.40 -9.18
N THR A 267 2.02 18.44 -10.36
CA THR A 267 3.22 19.29 -10.53
C THR A 267 3.11 20.35 -11.61
N SER A 268 2.22 20.19 -12.57
CA SER A 268 2.21 21.08 -13.77
C SER A 268 0.82 21.35 -14.37
N GLU A 269 -0.22 20.70 -13.87
CA GLU A 269 -1.60 20.92 -14.31
C GLU A 269 -2.51 21.18 -13.10
N ASN A 270 -3.83 21.20 -13.31
CA ASN A 270 -4.80 21.51 -12.28
C ASN A 270 -5.48 20.26 -11.71
N LEU A 271 -5.62 20.16 -10.37
CA LEU A 271 -6.35 19.09 -9.72
C LEU A 271 -7.82 19.00 -10.18
N ALA A 272 -8.40 20.09 -10.64
CA ALA A 272 -9.75 20.12 -11.22
C ALA A 272 -9.96 19.12 -12.38
N TYR A 273 -8.91 18.72 -13.07
CA TYR A 273 -8.96 17.73 -14.15
C TYR A 273 -9.23 16.30 -13.65
N LEU A 274 -9.00 16.02 -12.39
CA LEU A 274 -9.17 14.67 -11.82
C LEU A 274 -10.64 14.22 -11.68
N LYS A 275 -11.61 15.05 -12.06
CA LYS A 275 -13.04 14.79 -11.90
C LYS A 275 -13.54 13.46 -12.50
N ASN A 276 -12.90 12.96 -13.54
CA ASN A 276 -13.22 11.69 -14.20
C ASN A 276 -12.00 10.78 -14.35
N TYR A 277 -11.06 10.88 -13.42
CA TYR A 277 -9.80 10.15 -13.43
C TYR A 277 -10.01 8.64 -13.41
N GLY A 278 -9.24 7.91 -14.21
CA GLY A 278 -9.38 6.46 -14.37
C GLY A 278 -9.92 6.09 -15.76
N GLU A 279 -11.03 5.35 -15.85
CA GLU A 279 -11.60 4.92 -17.13
C GLU A 279 -11.96 6.09 -18.05
N GLY A 280 -12.36 7.23 -17.49
CA GLY A 280 -12.62 8.46 -18.24
C GLY A 280 -11.38 9.04 -18.94
N TRP A 281 -10.18 8.60 -18.53
CA TRP A 281 -8.89 8.95 -19.17
C TRP A 281 -8.38 7.86 -20.11
N GLY A 282 -9.16 6.80 -20.33
CA GLY A 282 -8.81 5.68 -21.20
C GLY A 282 -7.91 4.64 -20.54
N TYR A 283 -7.92 4.56 -19.20
CA TYR A 283 -7.21 3.52 -18.47
C TYR A 283 -7.97 2.19 -18.52
N LEU A 284 -7.35 1.14 -18.00
CA LEU A 284 -7.97 -0.17 -17.87
C LEU A 284 -9.23 -0.11 -16.98
N PRO A 285 -10.12 -1.12 -17.05
CA PRO A 285 -11.25 -1.21 -16.12
C PRO A 285 -10.81 -1.12 -14.66
N GLY A 286 -11.51 -0.30 -13.87
CA GLY A 286 -11.09 -0.01 -12.49
C GLY A 286 -11.10 -1.22 -11.57
N ASP A 287 -11.96 -2.20 -11.83
CA ASP A 287 -12.05 -3.47 -11.11
C ASP A 287 -10.93 -4.47 -11.46
N ARG A 288 -10.07 -4.11 -12.43
CA ARG A 288 -8.93 -4.92 -12.92
C ARG A 288 -7.61 -4.17 -12.87
N SER A 289 -7.58 -3.04 -12.19
CA SER A 289 -6.42 -2.15 -12.11
C SER A 289 -5.85 -2.11 -10.71
N ALA A 290 -4.57 -2.40 -10.55
CA ALA A 290 -3.80 -2.01 -9.38
C ALA A 290 -3.19 -0.63 -9.64
N VAL A 291 -3.37 0.32 -8.71
CA VAL A 291 -2.94 1.71 -8.86
C VAL A 291 -1.98 2.10 -7.76
N PHE A 292 -1.08 3.02 -8.06
CA PHE A 292 -0.06 3.49 -7.11
C PHE A 292 0.31 4.95 -7.40
N VAL A 293 0.95 5.60 -6.46
CA VAL A 293 1.57 6.92 -6.66
C VAL A 293 3.00 6.74 -7.15
N ASP A 294 3.72 5.80 -6.56
CA ASP A 294 5.06 5.35 -6.95
C ASP A 294 5.23 3.84 -6.68
N ASN A 295 6.27 3.26 -7.25
CA ASN A 295 6.80 1.95 -6.90
C ASN A 295 8.32 1.99 -6.85
N HIS A 296 8.96 0.88 -6.54
CA HIS A 296 10.40 0.79 -6.38
C HIS A 296 11.22 1.12 -7.65
N ASP A 297 10.66 0.95 -8.85
CA ASP A 297 11.28 1.33 -10.12
C ASP A 297 11.02 2.79 -10.46
N THR A 298 9.74 3.20 -10.43
CA THR A 298 9.35 4.52 -10.89
C THR A 298 9.92 5.64 -10.01
N GLU A 299 10.09 5.40 -8.69
CA GLU A 299 10.76 6.37 -7.81
C GLU A 299 12.23 6.60 -8.20
N ARG A 300 12.88 5.62 -8.88
CA ARG A 300 14.29 5.67 -9.26
C ARG A 300 14.51 6.24 -10.64
N VAL A 301 13.55 6.14 -11.53
CA VAL A 301 13.63 6.73 -12.88
C VAL A 301 13.01 8.12 -12.97
N GLY A 302 12.22 8.51 -11.96
CA GLY A 302 11.71 9.87 -11.83
C GLY A 302 10.52 10.20 -12.73
N ASP A 303 9.76 9.21 -13.18
CA ASP A 303 8.53 9.41 -13.98
C ASP A 303 7.25 9.48 -13.15
N THR A 304 7.33 9.26 -11.84
CA THR A 304 6.25 9.42 -10.87
C THR A 304 6.61 10.38 -9.74
N LEU A 305 5.63 10.76 -8.90
CA LEU A 305 5.90 11.42 -7.62
C LEU A 305 6.67 10.46 -6.70
N THR A 306 7.40 11.02 -5.75
CA THR A 306 8.16 10.26 -4.76
C THR A 306 8.06 10.93 -3.39
N TYR A 307 8.53 10.28 -2.35
CA TYR A 307 8.60 10.86 -1.00
C TYR A 307 9.35 12.21 -0.94
N ARG A 308 10.12 12.55 -1.98
CA ARG A 308 10.87 13.83 -2.07
C ARG A 308 9.99 15.01 -2.50
N ASP A 309 8.79 14.75 -3.04
CA ASP A 309 7.88 15.77 -3.55
C ASP A 309 6.94 16.34 -2.47
N GLY A 310 7.18 16.02 -1.19
CA GLY A 310 6.53 16.64 -0.04
C GLY A 310 5.00 16.56 -0.09
N ALA A 311 4.31 17.72 -0.02
CA ALA A 311 2.86 17.77 0.01
C ALA A 311 2.20 17.21 -1.25
N ALA A 312 2.80 17.37 -2.43
CA ALA A 312 2.26 16.78 -3.67
C ALA A 312 2.16 15.24 -3.56
N TYR A 313 3.18 14.60 -3.01
CA TYR A 313 3.21 13.16 -2.80
C TYR A 313 2.15 12.68 -1.81
N THR A 314 2.05 13.34 -0.63
CA THR A 314 1.06 12.95 0.38
C THR A 314 -0.38 13.21 -0.08
N LEU A 315 -0.65 14.34 -0.75
CA LEU A 315 -1.97 14.66 -1.28
C LEU A 315 -2.38 13.76 -2.45
N ALA A 316 -1.43 13.32 -3.27
CA ALA A 316 -1.68 12.31 -4.31
C ALA A 316 -2.12 10.97 -3.69
N HIS A 317 -1.52 10.55 -2.57
CA HIS A 317 -1.98 9.38 -1.81
C HIS A 317 -3.37 9.60 -1.20
N VAL A 318 -3.65 10.78 -0.63
CA VAL A 318 -4.98 11.14 -0.12
C VAL A 318 -6.02 11.02 -1.24
N PHE A 319 -5.70 11.54 -2.43
CA PHE A 319 -6.59 11.42 -3.59
C PHE A 319 -6.75 9.95 -4.00
N MET A 320 -5.67 9.19 -4.21
CA MET A 320 -5.71 7.79 -4.64
C MET A 320 -6.56 6.93 -3.69
N LEU A 321 -6.36 7.08 -2.38
CA LEU A 321 -7.09 6.31 -1.37
C LEU A 321 -8.56 6.75 -1.24
N ALA A 322 -8.88 8.01 -1.58
CA ALA A 322 -10.26 8.50 -1.58
C ALA A 322 -11.00 8.20 -2.89
N TRP A 323 -10.31 8.08 -4.02
CA TRP A 323 -10.93 7.94 -5.34
C TRP A 323 -11.40 6.50 -5.62
N PRO A 324 -12.56 6.27 -6.28
CA PRO A 324 -13.14 4.92 -6.45
C PRO A 324 -12.57 4.11 -7.63
N TYR A 325 -11.38 4.42 -8.12
CA TYR A 325 -10.76 3.70 -9.22
C TYR A 325 -9.60 2.84 -8.72
N GLY A 326 -9.53 1.60 -9.18
CA GLY A 326 -8.44 0.67 -8.92
C GLY A 326 -8.32 0.19 -7.47
N SER A 327 -7.39 -0.71 -7.23
CA SER A 327 -6.97 -1.19 -5.92
C SER A 327 -5.63 -0.55 -5.56
N PRO A 328 -5.56 0.28 -4.49
CA PRO A 328 -4.35 1.05 -4.19
C PRO A 328 -3.21 0.21 -3.63
N ASP A 329 -2.02 0.38 -4.20
CA ASP A 329 -0.74 -0.04 -3.66
C ASP A 329 -0.04 1.18 -3.03
N VAL A 330 0.33 1.07 -1.77
CA VAL A 330 1.10 2.09 -1.05
C VAL A 330 2.54 1.61 -0.94
N HIS A 331 3.42 2.18 -1.75
CA HIS A 331 4.85 1.88 -1.69
C HIS A 331 5.47 2.36 -0.38
N SER A 332 6.35 1.57 0.19
CA SER A 332 7.08 1.86 1.42
C SER A 332 8.53 1.40 1.29
N GLY A 333 9.38 2.34 0.93
CA GLY A 333 10.78 2.14 0.65
C GLY A 333 11.71 2.83 1.65
N TYR A 334 12.88 3.22 1.17
CA TYR A 334 13.96 3.83 1.95
C TYR A 334 14.63 4.98 1.20
N GLU A 335 15.39 5.79 1.94
CA GLU A 335 16.23 6.86 1.34
C GLU A 335 17.41 6.26 0.58
N TRP A 336 17.67 6.82 -0.57
CA TRP A 336 18.84 6.49 -1.37
C TRP A 336 19.41 7.74 -2.05
N THR A 337 20.72 7.76 -2.24
CA THR A 337 21.44 8.73 -3.07
C THR A 337 22.00 8.07 -4.33
N ASP A 338 22.33 6.79 -4.22
CA ASP A 338 22.61 5.91 -5.35
C ASP A 338 21.35 5.06 -5.62
N LYS A 339 20.79 5.18 -6.82
CA LYS A 339 19.58 4.46 -7.23
C LYS A 339 19.73 2.94 -7.21
N GLU A 340 20.96 2.43 -7.22
CA GLU A 340 21.27 1.00 -7.16
C GLU A 340 21.38 0.48 -5.71
N ALA A 341 21.43 1.38 -4.73
CA ALA A 341 21.63 1.00 -3.33
C ALA A 341 20.55 0.05 -2.82
N GLY A 342 20.97 -1.01 -2.17
CA GLY A 342 20.07 -1.94 -1.48
C GLY A 342 19.54 -1.38 -0.16
N PRO A 343 18.70 -2.17 0.53
CA PRO A 343 18.01 -1.70 1.72
C PRO A 343 18.97 -1.42 2.89
N PRO A 344 18.66 -0.41 3.72
CA PRO A 344 19.39 -0.17 4.95
C PRO A 344 19.41 -1.40 5.86
N ASN A 345 20.51 -1.64 6.54
CA ASN A 345 20.68 -2.75 7.50
C ASN A 345 20.31 -4.13 6.92
N GLY A 346 20.50 -4.34 5.61
CA GLY A 346 20.15 -5.60 4.93
C GLY A 346 18.66 -5.96 5.02
N GLY A 347 17.78 -4.97 5.01
CA GLY A 347 16.34 -5.15 5.08
C GLY A 347 15.74 -5.20 6.50
N ALA A 348 16.58 -5.16 7.55
CA ALA A 348 16.10 -5.08 8.93
C ALA A 348 15.56 -3.68 9.24
N VAL A 349 14.31 -3.61 9.69
CA VAL A 349 13.65 -2.35 10.06
C VAL A 349 13.55 -2.28 11.58
N ASN A 350 14.47 -1.56 12.21
CA ASN A 350 14.47 -1.38 13.66
C ASN A 350 13.54 -0.24 14.10
N SER A 351 13.32 0.74 13.24
CA SER A 351 12.41 1.86 13.48
C SER A 351 12.10 2.56 12.16
N CYS A 352 10.84 2.80 11.89
CA CYS A 352 10.41 3.74 10.86
C CYS A 352 10.99 5.14 11.10
N TYR A 353 11.30 5.86 10.04
CA TYR A 353 11.91 7.21 10.05
C TYR A 353 13.34 7.28 10.57
N ARG A 354 13.97 6.15 10.84
CA ARG A 354 15.39 6.04 11.21
C ARG A 354 16.10 5.11 10.24
N ASP A 355 17.42 5.21 10.22
CA ASP A 355 18.28 4.33 9.42
C ASP A 355 17.95 4.36 7.92
N GLY A 356 17.30 5.42 7.43
CA GLY A 356 16.92 5.60 6.02
C GLY A 356 15.54 5.05 5.63
N TRP A 357 14.86 4.27 6.48
CA TRP A 357 13.51 3.77 6.20
C TRP A 357 12.47 4.89 6.21
N LYS A 358 11.64 4.97 5.18
CA LYS A 358 10.59 6.00 5.04
C LYS A 358 9.26 5.59 5.66
N CYS A 359 8.88 4.34 5.54
CA CYS A 359 7.62 3.80 6.06
C CYS A 359 6.39 4.63 5.65
N GLN A 360 6.25 4.92 4.38
CA GLN A 360 5.17 5.77 3.86
C GLN A 360 3.78 5.24 4.23
N HIS A 361 3.62 3.90 4.28
CA HIS A 361 2.39 3.25 4.73
C HIS A 361 1.97 3.64 6.15
N ALA A 362 2.89 4.08 7.00
CA ALA A 362 2.63 4.50 8.38
C ALA A 362 2.51 6.03 8.54
N TRP A 363 2.75 6.82 7.47
CA TRP A 363 2.53 8.27 7.53
C TRP A 363 1.06 8.56 7.80
N ARG A 364 0.80 9.48 8.71
CA ARG A 364 -0.57 9.79 9.13
C ARG A 364 -1.47 10.14 7.95
N GLU A 365 -0.98 10.95 7.03
CA GLU A 365 -1.69 11.42 5.85
C GLU A 365 -2.12 10.25 4.93
N ILE A 366 -1.37 9.15 4.97
CA ILE A 366 -1.60 7.94 4.16
C ILE A 366 -2.38 6.90 4.97
N SER A 367 -1.87 6.51 6.14
CA SER A 367 -2.46 5.44 6.96
C SER A 367 -3.90 5.73 7.39
N SER A 368 -4.21 7.01 7.69
CA SER A 368 -5.57 7.42 8.05
C SER A 368 -6.59 7.27 6.92
N MET A 369 -6.11 7.34 5.66
CA MET A 369 -6.96 7.17 4.50
C MET A 369 -7.28 5.71 4.17
N VAL A 370 -6.59 4.75 4.76
CA VAL A 370 -6.92 3.32 4.61
C VAL A 370 -8.29 3.03 5.23
N ALA A 371 -8.54 3.51 6.44
CA ALA A 371 -9.86 3.39 7.07
C ALA A 371 -10.95 4.15 6.30
N PHE A 372 -10.63 5.34 5.76
CA PHE A 372 -11.51 6.09 4.86
C PHE A 372 -11.89 5.24 3.64
N ARG A 373 -10.90 4.64 2.95
CA ARG A 373 -11.10 3.76 1.78
C ARG A 373 -12.03 2.60 2.10
N ASN A 374 -11.77 1.89 3.20
CA ASN A 374 -12.55 0.73 3.61
C ASN A 374 -14.02 1.09 3.86
N VAL A 375 -14.29 2.22 4.55
CA VAL A 375 -15.65 2.69 4.83
C VAL A 375 -16.35 3.18 3.56
N ALA A 376 -15.61 3.78 2.63
CA ALA A 376 -16.12 4.34 1.38
C ALA A 376 -16.25 3.31 0.24
N ARG A 377 -15.84 2.06 0.45
CA ARG A 377 -15.84 1.02 -0.59
C ARG A 377 -17.24 0.82 -1.18
N GLY A 378 -17.32 0.69 -2.50
CA GLY A 378 -18.59 0.53 -3.23
C GLY A 378 -19.40 1.83 -3.39
N GLN A 379 -18.98 2.94 -2.78
CA GLN A 379 -19.67 4.21 -2.92
C GLN A 379 -19.17 4.99 -4.14
N GLY A 380 -20.11 5.54 -4.91
CA GLY A 380 -19.80 6.46 -6.01
C GLY A 380 -19.36 7.84 -5.52
N VAL A 381 -18.80 8.64 -6.43
CA VAL A 381 -18.45 10.06 -6.19
C VAL A 381 -19.72 10.90 -6.09
N THR A 382 -19.80 11.73 -5.06
CA THR A 382 -20.89 12.70 -4.84
C THR A 382 -20.32 14.07 -4.50
N ASN A 383 -21.13 15.12 -4.63
CA ASN A 383 -20.79 16.48 -4.19
C ASN A 383 -19.40 16.96 -4.70
N TRP A 384 -19.05 16.62 -5.94
CA TRP A 384 -17.81 17.13 -6.54
C TRP A 384 -17.81 18.65 -6.56
N TRP A 385 -16.71 19.23 -6.14
CA TRP A 385 -16.41 20.65 -6.23
C TRP A 385 -14.93 20.82 -6.61
N ASP A 386 -14.64 21.83 -7.41
CA ASP A 386 -13.30 22.33 -7.65
C ASP A 386 -13.34 23.87 -7.77
N ASN A 387 -12.19 24.50 -7.66
CA ASN A 387 -12.01 25.95 -7.87
C ASN A 387 -11.55 26.28 -9.30
N GLY A 388 -11.50 25.27 -10.19
CA GLY A 388 -10.94 25.38 -11.55
C GLY A 388 -9.41 25.30 -11.59
N ALA A 389 -8.75 25.10 -10.44
CA ALA A 389 -7.29 25.01 -10.28
C ALA A 389 -6.93 23.83 -9.34
N ASP A 390 -6.19 24.10 -8.25
CA ASP A 390 -5.56 23.08 -7.42
C ASP A 390 -6.29 22.81 -6.09
N ALA A 391 -7.57 23.16 -6.00
CA ALA A 391 -8.41 22.78 -4.87
C ALA A 391 -9.63 21.99 -5.33
N ILE A 392 -9.81 20.80 -4.78
CA ILE A 392 -10.91 19.88 -5.07
C ILE A 392 -11.57 19.35 -3.81
N ALA A 393 -12.83 18.95 -3.91
CA ALA A 393 -13.50 18.21 -2.86
C ALA A 393 -14.56 17.28 -3.45
N PHE A 394 -14.78 16.14 -2.78
CA PHE A 394 -15.81 15.20 -3.18
C PHE A 394 -16.22 14.27 -2.03
N GLY A 395 -17.43 13.77 -2.13
CA GLY A 395 -17.95 12.73 -1.26
C GLY A 395 -17.84 11.34 -1.90
N ARG A 396 -17.98 10.33 -1.06
CA ARG A 396 -18.15 8.92 -1.41
C ARG A 396 -19.50 8.45 -0.85
N GLY A 397 -20.56 8.64 -1.65
CA GLY A 397 -21.92 8.45 -1.17
C GLY A 397 -22.19 9.27 0.10
N ASP A 398 -22.86 8.62 1.08
CA ASP A 398 -23.10 9.14 2.43
C ASP A 398 -22.08 8.62 3.47
N LYS A 399 -20.97 8.03 3.02
CA LYS A 399 -20.00 7.34 3.90
C LYS A 399 -18.76 8.16 4.20
N ALA A 400 -18.30 8.97 3.24
CA ALA A 400 -17.04 9.69 3.41
C ALA A 400 -17.03 10.98 2.58
N TYR A 401 -16.14 11.92 2.94
CA TYR A 401 -15.90 13.18 2.25
C TYR A 401 -14.46 13.62 2.40
N VAL A 402 -13.86 14.09 1.32
CA VAL A 402 -12.50 14.63 1.30
C VAL A 402 -12.48 15.99 0.62
N ALA A 403 -11.66 16.92 1.12
CA ALA A 403 -11.29 18.14 0.40
C ALA A 403 -9.76 18.31 0.46
N ILE A 404 -9.18 18.62 -0.68
CA ILE A 404 -7.74 18.76 -0.91
C ILE A 404 -7.47 20.19 -1.37
N ASN A 405 -6.53 20.86 -0.70
CA ASN A 405 -6.02 22.16 -1.09
C ASN A 405 -4.53 22.04 -1.44
N HIS A 406 -4.21 21.98 -2.71
CA HIS A 406 -2.84 21.99 -3.22
C HIS A 406 -2.39 23.40 -3.67
N GLU A 407 -3.22 24.43 -3.41
CA GLU A 407 -2.83 25.82 -3.65
C GLU A 407 -1.69 26.25 -2.70
N SER A 408 -0.97 27.28 -3.10
CA SER A 408 0.08 27.90 -2.27
C SER A 408 -0.46 28.74 -1.10
N THR A 409 -1.78 28.94 -1.02
CA THR A 409 -2.45 29.73 0.01
C THR A 409 -3.55 28.95 0.71
N ALA A 410 -3.93 29.40 1.90
CA ALA A 410 -5.04 28.81 2.63
C ALA A 410 -6.39 29.08 1.94
N LEU A 411 -7.26 28.07 1.93
CA LEU A 411 -8.62 28.13 1.40
C LEU A 411 -9.64 28.02 2.54
N THR A 412 -10.48 29.04 2.73
CA THR A 412 -11.64 28.95 3.64
C THR A 412 -12.91 28.77 2.82
N ARG A 413 -13.66 27.69 3.08
CA ARG A 413 -14.88 27.38 2.34
C ARG A 413 -15.91 26.64 3.18
N THR A 414 -17.20 26.86 2.87
CA THR A 414 -18.30 26.00 3.29
C THR A 414 -18.50 24.92 2.24
N PHE A 415 -18.27 23.66 2.65
CA PHE A 415 -18.43 22.48 1.81
C PHE A 415 -19.81 21.87 1.98
N GLN A 416 -20.40 21.37 0.88
CA GLN A 416 -21.61 20.56 0.88
C GLN A 416 -21.22 19.09 0.83
N THR A 417 -21.78 18.28 1.69
CA THR A 417 -21.54 16.82 1.77
C THR A 417 -22.87 16.05 1.87
N SER A 418 -22.83 14.76 1.55
CA SER A 418 -23.91 13.81 1.79
C SER A 418 -23.76 13.07 3.12
N LEU A 419 -22.72 13.34 3.90
CA LEU A 419 -22.56 12.76 5.22
C LEU A 419 -23.70 13.18 6.14
N PRO A 420 -24.20 12.29 7.01
CA PRO A 420 -25.19 12.63 8.03
C PRO A 420 -24.69 13.72 8.97
N ALA A 421 -25.60 14.61 9.41
CA ALA A 421 -25.29 15.64 10.40
C ALA A 421 -24.67 15.05 11.68
N GLY A 422 -23.79 15.81 12.33
CA GLY A 422 -23.12 15.42 13.56
C GLY A 422 -21.64 15.71 13.57
N ASP A 423 -20.96 15.26 14.62
CA ASP A 423 -19.54 15.52 14.84
C ASP A 423 -18.68 14.40 14.26
N TYR A 424 -17.67 14.79 13.50
CA TYR A 424 -16.69 13.92 12.84
C TYR A 424 -15.27 14.27 13.28
N CYS A 425 -14.39 13.31 13.20
CA CYS A 425 -12.96 13.54 13.27
C CYS A 425 -12.41 13.70 11.85
N ASP A 426 -11.75 14.82 11.59
CA ASP A 426 -10.88 14.94 10.44
C ASP A 426 -9.66 14.02 10.64
N VAL A 427 -9.60 12.92 9.91
CA VAL A 427 -8.56 11.91 10.10
C VAL A 427 -7.18 12.40 9.67
N GLN A 428 -7.12 13.44 8.82
CA GLN A 428 -5.87 14.08 8.41
C GLN A 428 -5.24 14.89 9.53
N SER A 429 -6.01 15.71 10.22
CA SER A 429 -5.52 16.61 11.27
C SER A 429 -5.79 16.14 12.70
N GLY A 430 -6.75 15.23 12.90
CA GLY A 430 -7.24 14.83 14.24
C GLY A 430 -8.11 15.87 14.91
N THR A 431 -8.63 16.86 14.21
CA THR A 431 -9.48 17.91 14.77
C THR A 431 -10.95 17.68 14.46
N GLY A 432 -11.84 18.17 15.35
CA GLY A 432 -13.28 18.03 15.18
C GLY A 432 -13.82 18.86 14.02
N VAL A 433 -14.83 18.31 13.34
CA VAL A 433 -15.62 18.98 12.31
C VAL A 433 -17.10 18.65 12.55
N THR A 434 -17.93 19.67 12.73
CA THR A 434 -19.39 19.51 12.87
C THR A 434 -20.05 19.72 11.51
N ILE A 435 -20.82 18.72 11.06
CA ILE A 435 -21.68 18.81 9.86
C ILE A 435 -23.08 19.20 10.37
N ASP A 436 -23.63 20.27 9.83
CA ASP A 436 -24.95 20.79 10.20
C ASP A 436 -26.09 19.95 9.60
N ALA A 437 -27.34 20.27 10.00
CA ALA A 437 -28.52 19.58 9.53
C ALA A 437 -28.76 19.68 8.00
N SER A 438 -28.11 20.64 7.32
CA SER A 438 -28.17 20.79 5.86
C SER A 438 -27.03 20.05 5.13
N GLY A 439 -26.21 19.29 5.86
CA GLY A 439 -25.07 18.55 5.32
C GLY A 439 -23.87 19.43 4.99
N ARG A 440 -23.67 20.53 5.71
CA ARG A 440 -22.60 21.50 5.45
C ARG A 440 -21.63 21.63 6.61
N PHE A 441 -20.38 21.96 6.29
CA PHE A 441 -19.38 22.37 7.25
C PHE A 441 -18.47 23.45 6.64
N THR A 442 -17.98 24.37 7.47
CA THR A 442 -17.00 25.38 7.06
C THR A 442 -15.62 25.01 7.59
N ARG A 443 -14.61 25.04 6.73
CA ARG A 443 -13.23 24.73 7.08
C ARG A 443 -12.25 25.64 6.39
N THR A 444 -11.17 26.01 7.09
CA THR A 444 -9.95 26.56 6.50
C THR A 444 -8.94 25.44 6.32
N LEU A 445 -8.57 25.18 5.07
CA LEU A 445 -7.50 24.24 4.68
C LEU A 445 -6.23 25.05 4.42
N GLY A 446 -5.15 24.74 5.12
CA GLY A 446 -3.84 25.33 4.83
C GLY A 446 -3.35 24.98 3.42
N ALA A 447 -2.32 25.69 2.95
CA ALA A 447 -1.62 25.32 1.72
C ALA A 447 -1.06 23.89 1.83
N GLY A 448 -1.23 23.08 0.79
CA GLY A 448 -0.71 21.71 0.76
C GLY A 448 -1.34 20.77 1.80
N THR A 449 -2.61 20.96 2.18
CA THR A 449 -3.30 20.14 3.20
C THR A 449 -4.64 19.58 2.69
N ALA A 450 -5.15 18.59 3.41
CA ALA A 450 -6.47 18.02 3.17
C ALA A 450 -7.29 17.92 4.47
N VAL A 451 -8.61 17.78 4.32
CA VAL A 451 -9.54 17.31 5.35
C VAL A 451 -10.21 16.04 4.84
N ALA A 452 -10.31 15.03 5.69
CA ALA A 452 -10.96 13.76 5.35
C ALA A 452 -11.87 13.28 6.49
N LEU A 453 -13.15 13.11 6.18
CA LEU A 453 -14.21 12.73 7.11
C LEU A 453 -14.86 11.42 6.66
N HIS A 454 -15.18 10.52 7.58
CA HIS A 454 -15.94 9.33 7.28
C HIS A 454 -16.79 8.85 8.46
N VAL A 455 -17.85 8.10 8.19
CA VAL A 455 -18.80 7.66 9.23
C VAL A 455 -18.19 6.75 10.30
N GLY A 456 -17.04 6.14 10.05
CA GLY A 456 -16.28 5.34 11.01
C GLY A 456 -15.42 6.18 11.99
N ALA A 457 -15.29 7.49 11.75
CA ALA A 457 -14.55 8.42 12.60
C ALA A 457 -15.47 9.51 13.14
N ARG A 458 -16.46 9.11 13.95
CA ARG A 458 -17.39 10.00 14.63
C ARG A 458 -16.75 10.54 15.90
N GLY A 459 -16.68 11.89 16.00
CA GLY A 459 -16.02 12.56 17.10
C GLY A 459 -14.51 12.27 17.13
N CYS A 460 -13.68 13.29 17.10
CA CYS A 460 -12.27 13.06 17.38
C CYS A 460 -12.13 12.54 18.81
N ALA A 461 -11.22 11.62 19.03
CA ALA A 461 -10.72 11.30 20.35
C ALA A 461 -10.12 12.56 21.04
N GLY A 462 -10.62 13.75 20.75
CA GLY A 462 -10.21 15.07 21.24
C GLY A 462 -11.30 16.15 21.23
N SER A 463 -12.52 15.91 20.64
CA SER A 463 -13.56 16.95 20.54
C SER A 463 -14.82 16.72 21.38
N ALA A 464 -15.00 15.54 21.97
CA ALA A 464 -15.90 15.35 23.08
C ALA A 464 -15.10 14.77 24.24
N GLY A 465 -14.45 15.65 25.02
CA GLY A 465 -13.93 15.32 26.33
C GLY A 465 -13.07 14.04 26.40
N VAL A 466 -12.06 13.85 25.52
CA VAL A 466 -10.98 12.94 25.88
C VAL A 466 -10.38 13.51 27.13
N THR A 467 -10.79 12.91 28.21
CA THR A 467 -10.16 13.16 29.49
C THR A 467 -8.74 12.60 29.41
N GLY A 468 -7.78 13.33 29.92
CA GLY A 468 -6.38 12.88 29.84
C GLY A 468 -5.42 13.94 30.36
N ALA A 469 -4.16 13.78 30.01
CA ALA A 469 -3.11 14.72 30.32
C ALA A 469 -2.40 15.19 29.05
N SER A 470 -2.24 16.50 28.90
CA SER A 470 -1.40 17.14 27.90
C SER A 470 -0.10 17.53 28.57
N PHE A 471 0.97 16.77 28.30
CA PHE A 471 2.29 17.04 28.85
C PHE A 471 3.02 18.05 27.96
N GLY A 472 3.55 19.11 28.56
CA GLY A 472 4.49 20.03 27.97
C GLY A 472 5.67 20.22 28.89
N VAL A 473 6.89 19.93 28.46
CA VAL A 473 8.08 20.14 29.27
C VAL A 473 9.14 20.91 28.51
N HIS A 474 9.58 22.02 29.12
CA HIS A 474 10.71 22.79 28.61
C HIS A 474 12.02 22.10 28.99
N ALA A 475 12.72 21.58 28.00
CA ALA A 475 13.99 20.87 28.20
C ALA A 475 14.93 21.07 27.00
N THR A 476 16.14 21.56 27.26
CA THR A 476 17.22 21.59 26.26
C THR A 476 17.93 20.25 26.25
N THR A 477 18.18 19.70 25.07
CA THR A 477 18.84 18.40 24.87
C THR A 477 20.03 18.55 23.92
N VAL A 478 20.96 17.61 23.95
CA VAL A 478 22.01 17.50 22.94
C VAL A 478 21.56 16.60 21.79
N PRO A 479 22.17 16.70 20.60
CA PRO A 479 21.83 15.80 19.50
C PRO A 479 21.85 14.32 19.89
N GLY A 480 20.76 13.61 19.61
CA GLY A 480 20.57 12.19 20.01
C GLY A 480 19.82 11.98 21.33
N GLU A 481 19.68 12.98 22.19
CA GLU A 481 18.82 12.90 23.38
C GLU A 481 17.36 13.20 23.07
N ASN A 482 16.46 12.50 23.75
CA ASN A 482 15.02 12.71 23.67
C ASN A 482 14.40 12.69 25.06
N ILE A 483 13.30 13.41 25.22
CA ILE A 483 12.52 13.47 26.46
C ILE A 483 11.37 12.45 26.41
N TYR A 484 11.16 11.80 27.54
CA TYR A 484 10.10 10.81 27.75
C TYR A 484 9.36 11.12 29.05
N VAL A 485 8.12 10.67 29.18
CA VAL A 485 7.35 10.67 30.42
C VAL A 485 6.99 9.24 30.81
N THR A 486 7.04 8.94 32.11
CA THR A 486 6.54 7.70 32.69
C THR A 486 5.81 7.99 34.00
N GLY A 487 4.99 7.05 34.47
CA GLY A 487 4.19 7.25 35.68
C GLY A 487 3.60 5.95 36.23
N ASP A 488 2.76 6.09 37.24
CA ASP A 488 2.15 5.01 38.01
C ASP A 488 0.96 4.30 37.31
N ARG A 489 0.61 4.73 36.10
CA ARG A 489 -0.48 4.14 35.33
C ARG A 489 0.05 3.33 34.15
N ALA A 490 -0.69 2.30 33.74
CA ALA A 490 -0.34 1.49 32.57
C ALA A 490 -0.16 2.36 31.30
N ALA A 491 -1.05 3.32 31.11
CA ALA A 491 -0.98 4.31 30.03
C ALA A 491 0.26 5.22 30.08
N LEU A 492 0.98 5.26 31.21
CA LEU A 492 2.23 5.99 31.43
C LEU A 492 3.43 5.04 31.60
N GLY A 493 3.30 3.75 31.27
CA GLY A 493 4.40 2.79 31.27
C GLY A 493 4.82 2.24 32.64
N ASN A 494 4.01 2.43 33.71
CA ASN A 494 4.19 1.84 35.05
C ASN A 494 5.62 2.01 35.62
N TRP A 495 6.17 3.20 35.53
CA TRP A 495 7.53 3.57 35.99
C TRP A 495 8.68 2.81 35.29
N LYS A 496 8.40 2.09 34.18
CA LYS A 496 9.43 1.35 33.46
C LYS A 496 10.06 2.25 32.39
N PRO A 497 11.38 2.48 32.37
CA PRO A 497 12.02 3.25 31.32
C PRO A 497 11.76 2.70 29.91
N GLY A 498 11.68 1.37 29.76
CA GLY A 498 11.32 0.74 28.48
C GLY A 498 9.89 1.02 28.00
N GLY A 499 8.97 1.30 28.96
CA GLY A 499 7.58 1.66 28.66
C GLY A 499 7.31 3.17 28.68
N ALA A 500 8.33 3.99 28.90
CA ALA A 500 8.17 5.45 28.93
C ALA A 500 7.82 6.01 27.55
N LEU A 501 6.88 6.93 27.51
CA LEU A 501 6.34 7.53 26.29
C LEU A 501 7.22 8.68 25.83
N LYS A 502 7.63 8.67 24.58
CA LYS A 502 8.43 9.73 23.96
C LYS A 502 7.58 10.97 23.71
N LEU A 503 8.11 12.14 24.04
CA LEU A 503 7.50 13.42 23.69
C LEU A 503 7.99 13.91 22.33
N ASP A 504 7.12 14.66 21.65
CA ASP A 504 7.39 15.30 20.36
C ASP A 504 8.22 16.58 20.55
N PRO A 505 9.37 16.74 19.85
CA PRO A 505 10.19 17.94 19.88
C PRO A 505 9.71 19.05 18.92
N GLY A 506 8.61 18.90 18.21
CA GLY A 506 8.15 19.84 17.17
C GLY A 506 8.01 21.30 17.63
N ALA A 507 7.91 21.55 18.94
CA ALA A 507 7.91 22.88 19.56
C ALA A 507 9.17 23.16 20.39
N TYR A 508 10.31 22.54 20.05
CA TYR A 508 11.58 22.69 20.78
C TYR A 508 11.88 24.16 21.16
N PRO A 509 12.30 24.44 22.40
CA PRO A 509 12.71 23.51 23.46
C PRO A 509 11.55 22.95 24.31
N VAL A 510 10.29 23.13 23.92
CA VAL A 510 9.14 22.52 24.59
C VAL A 510 8.79 21.20 23.92
N TRP A 511 8.87 20.11 24.70
CA TRP A 511 8.50 18.78 24.28
C TRP A 511 7.08 18.47 24.67
N LYS A 512 6.24 17.92 23.76
CA LYS A 512 4.81 17.75 23.98
C LYS A 512 4.33 16.32 23.77
N LEU A 513 3.31 15.89 24.54
CA LEU A 513 2.64 14.61 24.37
C LEU A 513 1.23 14.66 25.00
N ASP A 514 0.25 14.13 24.31
CA ASP A 514 -1.10 13.90 24.83
C ASP A 514 -1.28 12.42 25.20
N VAL A 515 -1.80 12.16 26.40
CA VAL A 515 -2.08 10.80 26.89
C VAL A 515 -3.55 10.71 27.33
N ALA A 516 -4.29 9.75 26.81
CA ALA A 516 -5.66 9.47 27.24
C ALA A 516 -5.65 8.82 28.63
N LEU A 517 -6.39 9.39 29.56
CA LEU A 517 -6.61 8.90 30.92
C LEU A 517 -8.07 9.13 31.32
N PRO A 518 -8.73 8.21 32.03
CA PRO A 518 -10.12 8.40 32.46
C PRO A 518 -10.30 9.65 33.33
N ALA A 519 -11.48 10.28 33.23
CA ALA A 519 -11.87 11.39 34.09
C ALA A 519 -11.73 11.02 35.58
N GLY A 520 -11.29 11.96 36.40
CA GLY A 520 -11.06 11.75 37.83
C GLY A 520 -9.83 10.93 38.19
N THR A 521 -9.06 10.45 37.18
CA THR A 521 -7.81 9.70 37.44
C THR A 521 -6.76 10.62 38.02
N SER A 522 -6.35 10.35 39.28
CA SER A 522 -5.14 10.92 39.84
C SER A 522 -3.95 10.03 39.47
N PHE A 523 -2.85 10.64 39.04
CA PHE A 523 -1.66 9.91 38.63
C PHE A 523 -0.39 10.65 39.05
N ALA A 524 0.69 9.88 39.26
CA ALA A 524 2.02 10.38 39.46
C ALA A 524 2.88 10.14 38.23
N TYR A 525 3.75 11.08 37.90
CA TYR A 525 4.60 11.00 36.72
C TYR A 525 5.97 11.65 36.93
N LYS A 526 6.90 11.35 36.01
CA LYS A 526 8.24 11.92 35.96
C LYS A 526 8.76 11.91 34.53
N TYR A 527 9.60 12.89 34.22
CA TYR A 527 10.30 12.91 32.95
C TYR A 527 11.63 12.16 33.04
N LEU A 528 12.08 11.61 31.91
CA LEU A 528 13.40 11.02 31.76
C LEU A 528 13.98 11.37 30.39
N ARG A 529 15.30 11.42 30.31
CA ARG A 529 16.06 11.53 29.06
C ARG A 529 16.55 10.16 28.67
N LYS A 530 16.57 9.92 27.36
CA LYS A 530 17.32 8.79 26.79
C LYS A 530 18.22 9.35 25.70
N ASP A 531 19.49 8.99 25.77
CA ASP A 531 20.47 9.29 24.74
C ASP A 531 20.42 8.29 23.57
N ALA A 532 21.30 8.48 22.58
CA ALA A 532 21.38 7.61 21.41
C ALA A 532 21.78 6.16 21.73
N SER A 533 22.43 5.91 22.90
CA SER A 533 22.78 4.58 23.38
C SER A 533 21.64 3.90 24.15
N GLY A 534 20.57 4.63 24.46
CA GLY A 534 19.47 4.19 25.30
C GLY A 534 19.73 4.37 26.81
N ALA A 535 20.83 5.01 27.20
CA ALA A 535 21.11 5.34 28.60
C ALA A 535 20.05 6.31 29.14
N VAL A 536 19.57 6.06 30.36
CA VAL A 536 18.43 6.74 30.97
C VAL A 536 18.91 7.66 32.09
N ALA A 537 18.53 8.93 32.00
CA ALA A 537 18.67 9.92 33.08
C ALA A 537 17.27 10.38 33.54
N TRP A 538 16.98 10.26 34.82
CA TRP A 538 15.73 10.71 35.41
C TRP A 538 15.85 12.18 35.85
N GLU A 539 14.77 12.96 35.69
CA GLU A 539 14.74 14.28 36.32
C GLU A 539 14.86 14.17 37.86
N SER A 540 15.44 15.17 38.51
CA SER A 540 15.59 15.20 39.95
C SER A 540 14.28 15.48 40.71
N GLY A 541 14.34 15.45 42.06
CA GLY A 541 13.21 15.81 42.91
C GLY A 541 12.11 14.74 43.00
N PRO A 542 10.99 15.02 43.69
CA PRO A 542 9.88 14.10 43.86
C PRO A 542 9.09 13.88 42.56
N ASN A 543 8.31 12.78 42.53
CA ASN A 543 7.35 12.57 41.44
C ASN A 543 6.36 13.73 41.37
N ARG A 544 5.99 14.09 40.16
CA ARG A 544 4.92 15.05 39.89
C ARG A 544 3.57 14.35 40.01
N THR A 545 2.52 15.06 40.34
CA THR A 545 1.16 14.51 40.44
C THR A 545 0.16 15.42 39.73
N ALA A 546 -0.86 14.82 39.14
CA ALA A 546 -1.96 15.52 38.53
C ALA A 546 -3.26 14.71 38.62
N THR A 547 -4.40 15.38 38.42
CA THR A 547 -5.70 14.71 38.35
C THR A 547 -6.40 15.15 37.07
N VAL A 548 -6.90 14.19 36.32
CA VAL A 548 -7.68 14.43 35.09
C VAL A 548 -9.03 15.05 35.50
N PRO A 549 -9.42 16.21 34.96
CA PRO A 549 -10.71 16.82 35.29
C PRO A 549 -11.89 15.97 34.80
N ALA A 550 -13.08 16.21 35.34
CA ALA A 550 -14.31 15.50 34.95
C ALA A 550 -14.66 15.66 33.45
N GLY A 551 -14.19 16.72 32.82
CA GLY A 551 -14.30 16.96 31.38
C GLY A 551 -13.01 17.58 30.82
N GLY A 552 -12.50 17.08 29.71
CA GLY A 552 -11.32 17.59 29.05
C GLY A 552 -9.99 17.02 29.56
N LYS A 553 -8.89 17.73 29.28
CA LYS A 553 -7.53 17.34 29.65
C LYS A 553 -6.99 18.23 30.75
N VAL A 554 -6.15 17.70 31.63
CA VAL A 554 -5.25 18.52 32.45
C VAL A 554 -4.04 18.90 31.58
N THR A 555 -3.74 20.19 31.46
CA THR A 555 -2.54 20.69 30.79
C THR A 555 -1.43 20.85 31.81
N LEU A 556 -0.28 20.26 31.53
CA LEU A 556 0.90 20.22 32.39
C LEU A 556 2.03 20.94 31.67
N GLU A 557 2.38 22.13 32.16
CA GLU A 557 3.48 22.95 31.61
C GLU A 557 4.63 22.91 32.61
N ASP A 558 5.61 22.07 32.32
CA ASP A 558 6.69 21.76 33.21
C ASP A 558 8.05 22.27 32.68
N ALA A 559 9.04 22.30 33.55
CA ALA A 559 10.44 22.43 33.19
C ALA A 559 11.21 21.21 33.67
N TRP A 560 12.20 20.79 32.87
CA TRP A 560 13.12 19.72 33.25
C TRP A 560 13.85 20.09 34.54
N ARG A 561 13.89 19.17 35.48
CA ARG A 561 14.64 19.31 36.74
C ARG A 561 15.96 18.56 36.61
N PRO A 562 17.12 19.28 36.60
CA PRO A 562 18.43 18.65 36.40
C PRO A 562 18.85 17.72 37.53
#